data_9f27b5ba9d02d864def64f0d92a7059a
#
_entry.id   9f27b5ba9d02d864def64f0d92a7059a
#
_cell.length_a   1.000
_cell.length_b   1.000
_cell.length_c   1.000
_cell.angle_alpha   90.00
_cell.angle_beta   90.00
_cell.angle_gamma   90.00
#
_symmetry.space_group_name_H-M   'P 1'
#
loop_
_entity.id
_entity.type
_entity.pdbx_description
1 polymer ?
#
loop_
_entity_poly.entity_id
_entity_poly.type
_entity_poly.pdbx_seq_one_letter_code
_entity_poly.pdbx_strand_id
1 'polypeptide(L)'
;TGGERARQNITITPQSTELDEVVVVSNGISRLKRSAFNAVALDTKELQNSNKSLSEALAKAPGMKVRESGGVGSDMQLTLDGFSGKHVKIFIDGVPQEGVGSSFGLNNIPVNFAERIEIYKGVVPVGFGTDAIGGVINIITKKKRDRWFLDASYSYGSFNTHKSYVNFGQTFKNGFTYEINAFQNYSDNDYYVNAPVENFETGSIDRSKKERVK
;
A
#
# COMPACT_ATOMS: atom_id res chain seq x y z
N THR A 1 29.40 -73.12 30.31
CA THR A 1 29.71 -71.79 29.74
C THR A 1 28.47 -70.94 29.78
N GLY A 2 28.32 -70.23 30.89
CA GLY A 2 27.20 -69.33 31.11
C GLY A 2 27.48 -67.96 30.46
N GLY A 3 26.64 -67.54 29.53
CA GLY A 3 26.68 -66.19 28.97
C GLY A 3 26.05 -65.22 29.93
N GLU A 4 26.83 -64.35 30.48
CA GLU A 4 26.42 -63.23 31.33
C GLU A 4 25.70 -62.14 30.46
N ARG A 5 24.40 -61.97 30.68
CA ARG A 5 23.64 -60.92 30.03
C ARG A 5 23.77 -59.64 30.85
N ALA A 6 24.64 -58.75 30.43
CA ALA A 6 24.69 -57.39 30.96
C ALA A 6 23.43 -56.63 30.57
N ARG A 7 22.60 -56.21 31.54
CA ARG A 7 21.49 -55.26 31.34
C ARG A 7 22.04 -53.87 31.57
N GLN A 8 22.14 -53.06 30.54
CA GLN A 8 22.47 -51.67 30.61
C GLN A 8 21.18 -50.86 30.65
N ASN A 9 20.88 -50.25 31.80
CA ASN A 9 19.77 -49.32 31.92
C ASN A 9 20.20 -47.96 31.42
N ILE A 10 19.67 -47.56 30.28
CA ILE A 10 19.87 -46.22 29.73
C ILE A 10 18.74 -45.34 30.27
N THR A 11 19.05 -44.42 31.18
CA THR A 11 18.12 -43.42 31.65
C THR A 11 18.23 -42.21 30.70
N ILE A 12 17.22 -42.01 29.84
CA ILE A 12 17.12 -40.82 28.99
C ILE A 12 16.45 -39.74 29.83
N THR A 13 17.19 -38.77 30.28
CA THR A 13 16.64 -37.54 30.86
C THR A 13 16.22 -36.63 29.68
N PRO A 14 14.94 -36.33 29.51
CA PRO A 14 14.55 -35.32 28.52
C PRO A 14 15.12 -33.99 28.96
N GLN A 15 16.12 -33.51 28.25
CA GLN A 15 16.61 -32.14 28.39
C GLN A 15 15.65 -31.28 27.58
N SER A 16 14.67 -30.67 28.25
CA SER A 16 13.88 -29.59 27.67
C SER A 16 14.82 -28.40 27.49
N THR A 17 15.38 -28.26 26.32
CA THR A 17 15.96 -27.01 25.90
C THR A 17 14.76 -26.09 25.69
N GLU A 18 14.48 -25.20 26.63
CA GLU A 18 13.67 -24.04 26.36
C GLU A 18 14.42 -23.28 25.26
N LEU A 19 13.89 -23.43 24.04
CA LEU A 19 14.28 -22.53 22.98
C LEU A 19 13.78 -21.16 23.45
N ASP A 20 14.69 -20.30 23.83
CA ASP A 20 14.41 -18.87 23.92
C ASP A 20 13.63 -18.53 22.67
N GLU A 21 12.41 -18.03 22.86
CA GLU A 21 11.57 -17.54 21.78
C GLU A 21 12.40 -16.49 21.06
N VAL A 22 13.08 -16.91 20.00
CA VAL A 22 13.66 -16.01 19.04
C VAL A 22 12.45 -15.30 18.45
N VAL A 23 12.08 -14.18 19.06
CA VAL A 23 11.20 -13.20 18.47
C VAL A 23 11.95 -12.69 17.23
N VAL A 24 11.96 -13.50 16.19
CA VAL A 24 12.27 -13.03 14.86
C VAL A 24 11.18 -12.01 14.62
N VAL A 25 11.52 -10.74 14.79
CA VAL A 25 10.77 -9.62 14.22
C VAL A 25 10.88 -9.81 12.73
N SER A 26 10.18 -10.82 12.25
CA SER A 26 9.97 -11.09 10.84
C SER A 26 9.25 -9.85 10.34
N ASN A 27 9.96 -9.01 9.60
CA ASN A 27 9.34 -7.94 8.84
C ASN A 27 8.07 -8.54 8.25
N GLY A 28 6.90 -7.89 8.45
CA GLY A 28 5.61 -8.43 8.00
C GLY A 28 5.62 -8.93 6.57
N ILE A 29 6.51 -8.40 5.74
CA ILE A 29 6.85 -8.81 4.37
C ILE A 29 7.34 -10.26 4.29
N SER A 30 8.22 -10.71 5.20
CA SER A 30 8.73 -12.09 5.20
C SER A 30 7.65 -13.09 5.61
N ARG A 31 6.72 -12.69 6.48
CA ARG A 31 5.56 -13.50 6.85
C ARG A 31 4.60 -13.62 5.67
N LEU A 32 4.35 -12.54 4.96
CA LEU A 32 3.47 -12.53 3.79
C LEU A 32 4.01 -13.41 2.66
N LYS A 33 5.31 -13.35 2.36
CA LYS A 33 5.97 -14.20 1.35
C LYS A 33 5.91 -15.70 1.65
N ARG A 34 5.74 -16.07 2.93
CA ARG A 34 5.59 -17.47 3.37
C ARG A 34 4.13 -17.90 3.53
N SER A 35 3.18 -16.98 3.35
CA SER A 35 1.77 -17.30 3.44
C SER A 35 1.33 -18.15 2.24
N ALA A 36 0.29 -18.97 2.44
CA ALA A 36 -0.31 -19.78 1.37
C ALA A 36 -1.11 -18.93 0.35
N PHE A 37 -1.20 -17.61 0.58
CA PHE A 37 -1.92 -16.70 -0.29
C PHE A 37 -0.99 -16.15 -1.39
N ASN A 38 -1.55 -15.92 -2.58
CA ASN A 38 -0.87 -15.19 -3.63
C ASN A 38 -0.83 -13.69 -3.27
N ALA A 39 0.15 -13.32 -2.48
CA ALA A 39 0.25 -11.97 -1.94
C ALA A 39 1.59 -11.33 -2.30
N VAL A 40 1.54 -10.06 -2.65
CA VAL A 40 2.70 -9.21 -2.93
C VAL A 40 2.78 -8.13 -1.85
N ALA A 41 3.92 -7.99 -1.22
CA ALA A 41 4.20 -6.88 -0.32
C ALA A 41 5.13 -5.88 -0.99
N LEU A 42 4.69 -4.63 -1.05
CA LEU A 42 5.53 -3.49 -1.44
C LEU A 42 6.06 -2.83 -0.17
N ASP A 43 7.36 -2.83 -0.02
CA ASP A 43 8.03 -2.04 1.02
C ASP A 43 8.07 -0.57 0.55
N THR A 44 7.50 0.31 1.33
CA THR A 44 7.48 1.73 1.00
C THR A 44 8.75 2.45 1.42
N LYS A 45 9.67 1.78 2.14
CA LYS A 45 10.92 2.40 2.65
C LYS A 45 11.76 3.04 1.56
N GLU A 46 11.87 2.40 0.40
CA GLU A 46 12.61 2.95 -0.75
C GLU A 46 11.93 4.17 -1.37
N LEU A 47 10.63 4.32 -1.13
CA LEU A 47 9.82 5.43 -1.63
C LEU A 47 9.61 6.51 -0.59
N GLN A 48 9.96 6.24 0.67
CA GLN A 48 9.94 7.24 1.73
C GLN A 48 10.90 8.37 1.39
N ASN A 49 10.57 9.58 1.82
CA ASN A 49 11.27 10.81 1.46
C ASN A 49 11.17 11.17 -0.04
N SER A 50 10.28 10.52 -0.78
CA SER A 50 9.89 10.95 -2.11
C SER A 50 8.51 11.59 -2.05
N ASN A 51 8.24 12.51 -2.99
CA ASN A 51 6.93 13.17 -3.11
C ASN A 51 5.90 12.31 -3.85
N LYS A 52 6.07 10.98 -3.80
CA LYS A 52 5.18 10.03 -4.47
C LYS A 52 3.93 9.78 -3.67
N SER A 53 2.85 9.52 -4.40
CA SER A 53 1.58 9.08 -3.83
C SER A 53 1.53 7.55 -3.65
N LEU A 54 0.54 7.07 -2.92
CA LEU A 54 0.28 5.63 -2.83
C LEU A 54 -0.10 5.04 -4.19
N SER A 55 -0.77 5.79 -5.07
CA SER A 55 -1.11 5.35 -6.43
C SER A 55 0.14 5.05 -7.25
N GLU A 56 1.15 5.92 -7.16
CA GLU A 56 2.43 5.72 -7.84
C GLU A 56 3.21 4.52 -7.30
N ALA A 57 3.09 4.25 -5.99
CA ALA A 57 3.68 3.05 -5.39
C ALA A 57 2.96 1.78 -5.87
N LEU A 58 1.63 1.80 -5.91
CA LEU A 58 0.80 0.70 -6.40
C LEU A 58 1.05 0.38 -7.87
N ALA A 59 1.26 1.39 -8.70
CA ALA A 59 1.56 1.19 -10.13
C ALA A 59 2.81 0.34 -10.39
N LYS A 60 3.70 0.21 -9.40
CA LYS A 60 4.89 -0.66 -9.47
C LYS A 60 4.60 -2.12 -9.15
N ALA A 61 3.43 -2.43 -8.60
CA ALA A 61 3.09 -3.81 -8.24
C ALA A 61 2.78 -4.65 -9.48
N PRO A 62 3.25 -5.89 -9.55
CA PRO A 62 2.90 -6.80 -10.64
C PRO A 62 1.38 -6.98 -10.76
N GLY A 63 0.84 -6.88 -11.97
CA GLY A 63 -0.59 -7.02 -12.25
C GLY A 63 -1.45 -5.81 -11.88
N MET A 64 -0.85 -4.76 -11.33
CA MET A 64 -1.54 -3.51 -11.00
C MET A 64 -1.46 -2.53 -12.17
N LYS A 65 -2.60 -1.94 -12.49
CA LYS A 65 -2.68 -0.80 -13.42
C LYS A 65 -3.41 0.34 -12.72
N VAL A 66 -2.79 1.49 -12.70
CA VAL A 66 -3.36 2.74 -12.18
C VAL A 66 -3.53 3.69 -13.34
N ARG A 67 -4.74 4.24 -13.49
CA ARG A 67 -5.08 5.22 -14.51
C ARG A 67 -5.69 6.42 -13.81
N GLU A 68 -5.11 7.57 -14.01
CA GLU A 68 -5.63 8.85 -13.53
C GLU A 68 -6.23 9.63 -14.71
N SER A 69 -7.38 10.26 -14.48
CA SER A 69 -8.14 10.95 -15.52
C SER A 69 -7.58 12.33 -15.87
N GLY A 70 -6.70 12.86 -15.02
CA GLY A 70 -6.17 14.22 -15.19
C GLY A 70 -5.07 14.54 -14.19
N GLY A 71 -5.00 15.80 -13.77
CA GLY A 71 -4.02 16.30 -12.82
C GLY A 71 -4.33 15.92 -11.37
N VAL A 72 -3.71 16.65 -10.44
CA VAL A 72 -3.89 16.47 -9.00
C VAL A 72 -5.37 16.54 -8.62
N GLY A 73 -5.85 15.58 -7.86
CA GLY A 73 -7.25 15.49 -7.41
C GLY A 73 -8.21 14.87 -8.43
N SER A 74 -7.73 14.44 -9.60
CA SER A 74 -8.59 13.77 -10.59
C SER A 74 -9.00 12.37 -10.14
N ASP A 75 -10.04 11.85 -10.77
CA ASP A 75 -10.49 10.48 -10.55
C ASP A 75 -9.40 9.48 -10.93
N MET A 76 -9.25 8.48 -10.07
CA MET A 76 -8.32 7.39 -10.25
C MET A 76 -9.07 6.08 -10.49
N GLN A 77 -8.67 5.34 -11.47
CA GLN A 77 -9.14 3.99 -11.73
C GLN A 77 -8.01 2.98 -11.46
N LEU A 78 -8.31 2.02 -10.62
CA LEU A 78 -7.36 0.99 -10.23
C LEU A 78 -7.84 -0.36 -10.75
N THR A 79 -6.92 -1.11 -11.36
CA THR A 79 -7.18 -2.44 -11.89
C THR A 79 -6.13 -3.40 -11.36
N LEU A 80 -6.56 -4.53 -10.82
CA LEU A 80 -5.71 -5.61 -10.33
C LEU A 80 -6.01 -6.89 -11.12
N ASP A 81 -5.03 -7.38 -11.87
CA ASP A 81 -5.14 -8.58 -12.71
C ASP A 81 -6.42 -8.60 -13.60
N GLY A 82 -6.82 -7.42 -14.11
CA GLY A 82 -8.00 -7.24 -14.96
C GLY A 82 -9.30 -6.89 -14.21
N PHE A 83 -9.33 -7.01 -12.89
CA PHE A 83 -10.47 -6.61 -12.07
C PHE A 83 -10.39 -5.15 -11.65
N SER A 84 -11.52 -4.45 -11.64
CA SER A 84 -11.59 -3.03 -11.26
C SER A 84 -12.85 -2.71 -10.46
N GLY A 85 -12.92 -1.48 -9.95
CA GLY A 85 -14.09 -0.97 -9.21
C GLY A 85 -14.37 -1.78 -7.94
N LYS A 86 -15.62 -2.18 -7.74
CA LYS A 86 -16.08 -2.90 -6.54
C LYS A 86 -15.43 -4.27 -6.30
N HIS A 87 -14.80 -4.83 -7.30
CA HIS A 87 -14.15 -6.15 -7.20
C HIS A 87 -12.78 -6.09 -6.54
N VAL A 88 -12.16 -4.91 -6.46
CA VAL A 88 -10.89 -4.69 -5.75
C VAL A 88 -11.20 -3.87 -4.52
N LYS A 89 -10.99 -4.45 -3.34
CA LYS A 89 -11.27 -3.80 -2.07
C LYS A 89 -10.01 -3.18 -1.48
N ILE A 90 -10.17 -2.00 -0.90
CA ILE A 90 -9.09 -1.25 -0.27
C ILE A 90 -9.31 -1.25 1.24
N PHE A 91 -8.26 -1.54 1.98
CA PHE A 91 -8.24 -1.53 3.45
C PHE A 91 -7.09 -0.65 3.93
N ILE A 92 -7.29 -0.05 5.09
CA ILE A 92 -6.24 0.60 5.88
C ILE A 92 -6.20 -0.11 7.22
N ASP A 93 -5.08 -0.74 7.55
CA ASP A 93 -4.89 -1.55 8.76
C ASP A 93 -5.99 -2.61 8.99
N GLY A 94 -6.51 -3.19 7.92
CA GLY A 94 -7.59 -4.16 7.96
C GLY A 94 -8.99 -3.56 8.06
N VAL A 95 -9.13 -2.23 8.08
CA VAL A 95 -10.43 -1.54 8.06
C VAL A 95 -10.83 -1.23 6.62
N PRO A 96 -12.00 -1.71 6.14
CA PRO A 96 -12.45 -1.47 4.79
C PRO A 96 -12.72 0.01 4.53
N GLN A 97 -12.29 0.48 3.37
CA GLN A 97 -12.53 1.85 2.90
C GLN A 97 -13.72 1.87 1.93
N GLU A 98 -14.86 1.39 2.40
CA GLU A 98 -16.10 1.37 1.63
C GLU A 98 -16.85 2.70 1.76
N GLY A 99 -17.48 3.14 0.67
CA GLY A 99 -18.35 4.33 0.68
C GLY A 99 -17.67 5.66 0.34
N VAL A 100 -16.35 5.70 0.21
CA VAL A 100 -15.62 6.93 -0.21
C VAL A 100 -15.36 6.92 -1.72
N GLY A 101 -16.19 6.27 -2.49
CA GLY A 101 -16.06 6.09 -3.93
C GLY A 101 -15.02 5.03 -4.29
N SER A 102 -15.08 4.52 -5.51
CA SER A 102 -14.18 3.48 -6.06
C SER A 102 -12.71 3.92 -6.17
N SER A 103 -12.40 5.10 -5.74
CA SER A 103 -11.08 5.73 -5.79
C SER A 103 -10.83 6.53 -4.52
N PHE A 104 -10.86 5.85 -3.37
CA PHE A 104 -10.39 6.49 -2.13
C PHE A 104 -9.06 7.18 -2.39
N GLY A 105 -9.10 8.38 -2.90
CA GLY A 105 -8.01 9.33 -3.18
C GLY A 105 -6.57 8.87 -2.96
N LEU A 106 -6.23 7.61 -3.28
CA LEU A 106 -4.89 7.05 -3.09
C LEU A 106 -3.82 7.85 -3.84
N ASN A 107 -4.21 8.55 -4.91
CA ASN A 107 -3.38 9.50 -5.62
C ASN A 107 -3.08 10.77 -4.80
N ASN A 108 -3.89 11.05 -3.78
CA ASN A 108 -3.70 12.20 -2.90
C ASN A 108 -2.97 11.85 -1.60
N ILE A 109 -2.91 10.56 -1.24
CA ILE A 109 -2.26 10.11 -0.02
C ILE A 109 -0.77 9.91 -0.29
N PRO A 110 0.12 10.58 0.49
CA PRO A 110 1.56 10.41 0.35
C PRO A 110 1.99 8.98 0.69
N VAL A 111 3.00 8.48 0.00
CA VAL A 111 3.56 7.14 0.28
C VAL A 111 4.11 7.01 1.70
N ASN A 112 4.50 8.12 2.31
CA ASN A 112 5.01 8.16 3.69
C ASN A 112 3.98 7.75 4.74
N PHE A 113 2.68 7.79 4.40
CA PHE A 113 1.59 7.32 5.26
C PHE A 113 1.68 5.82 5.52
N ALA A 114 2.14 5.04 4.55
CA ALA A 114 2.23 3.60 4.63
C ALA A 114 3.63 3.12 5.09
N GLU A 115 3.67 2.09 5.92
CA GLU A 115 4.88 1.29 6.18
C GLU A 115 5.10 0.29 5.05
N ARG A 116 4.02 -0.36 4.62
CA ARG A 116 4.00 -1.30 3.51
C ARG A 116 2.60 -1.40 2.91
N ILE A 117 2.52 -1.88 1.69
CA ILE A 117 1.26 -2.17 1.03
C ILE A 117 1.22 -3.67 0.75
N GLU A 118 0.17 -4.33 1.21
CA GLU A 118 -0.08 -5.75 0.99
C GLU A 118 -1.15 -5.91 -0.08
N ILE A 119 -0.85 -6.65 -1.13
CA ILE A 119 -1.75 -6.90 -2.26
C ILE A 119 -2.03 -8.39 -2.31
N TYR A 120 -3.26 -8.78 -2.04
CA TYR A 120 -3.74 -10.14 -2.09
C TYR A 120 -4.49 -10.35 -3.41
N LYS A 121 -4.10 -11.37 -4.17
CA LYS A 121 -4.63 -11.68 -5.51
C LYS A 121 -5.45 -12.96 -5.49
N GLY A 122 -6.67 -12.90 -6.00
CA GLY A 122 -7.56 -14.05 -6.04
C GLY A 122 -8.03 -14.48 -4.64
N VAL A 123 -7.40 -15.50 -4.05
CA VAL A 123 -7.76 -15.97 -2.70
C VAL A 123 -7.24 -15.02 -1.64
N VAL A 124 -8.17 -14.42 -0.89
CA VAL A 124 -7.86 -13.46 0.18
C VAL A 124 -8.08 -14.09 1.56
N PRO A 125 -7.36 -13.64 2.60
CA PRO A 125 -7.63 -14.08 3.97
C PRO A 125 -9.07 -13.75 4.41
N VAL A 126 -9.67 -14.65 5.18
CA VAL A 126 -11.09 -14.55 5.63
C VAL A 126 -11.42 -13.22 6.30
N GLY A 127 -10.45 -12.58 6.96
CA GLY A 127 -10.62 -11.29 7.63
C GLY A 127 -10.96 -10.11 6.71
N PHE A 128 -10.78 -10.24 5.40
CA PHE A 128 -11.10 -9.20 4.41
C PHE A 128 -12.48 -9.37 3.77
N GLY A 129 -13.25 -10.38 4.18
CA GLY A 129 -14.57 -10.66 3.62
C GLY A 129 -14.53 -11.48 2.32
N THR A 130 -15.71 -11.79 1.80
CA THR A 130 -15.88 -12.69 0.64
C THR A 130 -16.07 -11.97 -0.69
N ASP A 131 -16.30 -10.66 -0.66
CA ASP A 131 -16.74 -9.89 -1.84
C ASP A 131 -15.58 -9.37 -2.70
N ALA A 132 -14.34 -9.60 -2.27
CA ALA A 132 -13.14 -9.13 -2.94
C ALA A 132 -12.65 -10.11 -4.01
N ILE A 133 -13.48 -10.37 -5.03
CA ILE A 133 -13.21 -11.36 -6.09
C ILE A 133 -11.93 -11.04 -6.87
N GLY A 134 -11.66 -9.76 -7.12
CA GLY A 134 -10.47 -9.30 -7.83
C GLY A 134 -9.23 -9.20 -6.95
N GLY A 135 -9.41 -9.15 -5.64
CA GLY A 135 -8.34 -9.05 -4.67
C GLY A 135 -8.49 -7.91 -3.67
N VAL A 136 -7.51 -7.83 -2.78
CA VAL A 136 -7.48 -6.85 -1.69
C VAL A 136 -6.16 -6.10 -1.69
N ILE A 137 -6.24 -4.81 -1.49
CA ILE A 137 -5.12 -3.91 -1.22
C ILE A 137 -5.23 -3.45 0.22
N ASN A 138 -4.31 -3.87 1.07
CA ASN A 138 -4.27 -3.48 2.47
C ASN A 138 -3.07 -2.58 2.73
N ILE A 139 -3.32 -1.35 3.09
CA ILE A 139 -2.31 -0.34 3.42
C ILE A 139 -2.03 -0.46 4.92
N ILE A 140 -0.82 -0.83 5.25
CA ILE A 140 -0.38 -0.94 6.65
C ILE A 140 0.32 0.35 7.04
N THR A 141 -0.21 1.01 8.06
CA THR A 141 0.40 2.23 8.61
C THR A 141 1.51 1.91 9.59
N LYS A 142 2.36 2.87 9.86
CA LYS A 142 3.48 2.72 10.81
C LYS A 142 2.95 2.68 12.23
N LYS A 143 3.00 1.53 12.89
CA LYS A 143 2.41 1.33 14.25
C LYS A 143 3.37 1.51 15.42
N LYS A 144 4.68 1.38 15.22
CA LYS A 144 5.67 1.50 16.31
C LYS A 144 6.45 2.78 16.18
N ARG A 145 6.34 3.61 17.21
CA ARG A 145 7.12 4.84 17.32
C ARG A 145 7.58 5.04 18.73
N ASP A 146 8.90 5.15 18.88
CA ASP A 146 9.52 5.47 20.14
C ASP A 146 9.33 6.97 20.41
N ARG A 147 8.80 7.34 21.57
CA ARG A 147 8.62 8.73 21.99
C ARG A 147 7.79 9.58 21.02
N TRP A 148 8.22 10.82 20.77
CA TRP A 148 7.63 11.71 19.78
C TRP A 148 8.34 11.59 18.44
N PHE A 149 7.61 11.81 17.35
CA PHE A 149 8.18 11.88 16.01
C PHE A 149 7.45 12.93 15.21
N LEU A 150 8.16 13.50 14.26
CA LEU A 150 7.66 14.42 13.27
C LEU A 150 8.24 14.02 11.91
N ASP A 151 7.38 13.79 10.95
CA ASP A 151 7.73 13.56 9.55
C ASP A 151 6.97 14.61 8.73
N ALA A 152 7.70 15.48 8.03
CA ALA A 152 7.12 16.56 7.25
C ALA A 152 7.79 16.61 5.89
N SER A 153 7.00 16.79 4.84
CA SER A 153 7.48 17.00 3.49
C SER A 153 6.70 18.07 2.77
N TYR A 154 7.39 18.80 1.93
CA TYR A 154 6.79 19.77 1.03
C TYR A 154 7.44 19.67 -0.35
N SER A 155 6.63 19.74 -1.39
CA SER A 155 7.11 19.80 -2.76
C SER A 155 6.34 20.82 -3.57
N TYR A 156 7.06 21.41 -4.50
CA TYR A 156 6.54 22.35 -5.49
C TYR A 156 6.84 21.80 -6.88
N GLY A 157 5.85 21.84 -7.77
CA GLY A 157 5.96 21.29 -9.11
C GLY A 157 5.30 22.16 -10.18
N SER A 158 5.26 21.65 -11.40
CA SER A 158 4.62 22.31 -12.54
C SER A 158 3.15 22.62 -12.27
N PHE A 159 2.60 23.60 -12.98
CA PHE A 159 1.20 24.04 -12.84
C PHE A 159 0.84 24.49 -11.42
N ASN A 160 1.80 25.16 -10.74
CA ASN A 160 1.64 25.62 -9.36
C ASN A 160 1.19 24.48 -8.42
N THR A 161 1.78 23.31 -8.60
CA THR A 161 1.44 22.15 -7.79
C THR A 161 2.19 22.19 -6.47
N HIS A 162 1.44 22.17 -5.37
CA HIS A 162 1.94 22.10 -4.00
C HIS A 162 1.47 20.79 -3.38
N LYS A 163 2.40 20.01 -2.85
CA LYS A 163 2.08 18.84 -2.04
C LYS A 163 2.75 19.01 -0.68
N SER A 164 1.97 19.01 0.37
CA SER A 164 2.45 19.10 1.76
C SER A 164 1.94 17.90 2.54
N TYR A 165 2.78 17.40 3.42
CA TYR A 165 2.47 16.29 4.30
C TYR A 165 3.13 16.54 5.65
N VAL A 166 2.37 16.29 6.71
CA VAL A 166 2.86 16.32 8.09
C VAL A 166 2.29 15.11 8.81
N ASN A 167 3.17 14.35 9.42
CA ASN A 167 2.81 13.28 10.32
C ASN A 167 3.50 13.53 11.65
N PHE A 168 2.71 13.66 12.70
CA PHE A 168 3.18 13.87 14.05
C PHE A 168 2.50 12.87 14.99
N GLY A 169 3.25 12.36 15.93
CA GLY A 169 2.70 11.49 16.95
C GLY A 169 3.62 11.26 18.12
N GLN A 170 3.07 10.62 19.14
CA GLN A 170 3.79 10.34 20.37
C GLN A 170 3.26 9.08 21.03
N THR A 171 4.17 8.27 21.55
CA THR A 171 3.85 7.17 22.44
C THR A 171 4.26 7.54 23.86
N PHE A 172 3.32 7.50 24.79
CA PHE A 172 3.56 7.74 26.21
C PHE A 172 4.05 6.48 26.93
N LYS A 173 4.66 6.65 28.09
CA LYS A 173 5.18 5.53 28.90
C LYS A 173 4.09 4.54 29.34
N ASN A 174 2.83 4.98 29.41
CA ASN A 174 1.68 4.14 29.74
C ASN A 174 1.16 3.31 28.54
N GLY A 175 1.82 3.38 27.38
CA GLY A 175 1.44 2.67 26.17
C GLY A 175 0.39 3.38 25.31
N PHE A 176 -0.15 4.51 25.76
CA PHE A 176 -1.05 5.32 24.92
C PHE A 176 -0.28 5.95 23.77
N THR A 177 -0.79 5.78 22.54
CA THR A 177 -0.21 6.34 21.34
C THR A 177 -1.26 7.15 20.59
N TYR A 178 -0.88 8.33 20.12
CA TYR A 178 -1.66 9.09 19.17
C TYR A 178 -0.82 9.43 17.94
N GLU A 179 -1.48 9.55 16.80
CA GLU A 179 -0.85 9.93 15.54
C GLU A 179 -1.79 10.85 14.77
N ILE A 180 -1.26 11.92 14.23
CA ILE A 180 -1.97 12.89 13.42
C ILE A 180 -1.28 12.94 12.06
N ASN A 181 -2.02 12.57 11.03
CA ASN A 181 -1.60 12.68 9.64
C ASN A 181 -2.39 13.79 8.97
N ALA A 182 -1.71 14.75 8.41
CA ALA A 182 -2.31 15.80 7.61
C ALA A 182 -1.58 15.92 6.27
N PHE A 183 -2.33 16.04 5.20
CA PHE A 183 -1.77 16.26 3.88
C PHE A 183 -2.65 17.20 3.07
N GLN A 184 -2.02 17.94 2.19
CA GLN A 184 -2.69 18.85 1.26
C GLN A 184 -2.02 18.73 -0.11
N ASN A 185 -2.84 18.59 -1.13
CA ASN A 185 -2.42 18.65 -2.51
C ASN A 185 -3.22 19.75 -3.21
N TYR A 186 -2.50 20.67 -3.83
CA TYR A 186 -3.08 21.78 -4.60
C TYR A 186 -2.38 21.84 -5.95
N SER A 187 -3.13 22.11 -7.01
CA SER A 187 -2.59 22.41 -8.32
C SER A 187 -3.58 23.25 -9.10
N ASP A 188 -3.08 24.19 -9.89
CA ASP A 188 -3.93 24.95 -10.81
C ASP A 188 -4.46 24.08 -11.95
N ASN A 189 -3.79 22.94 -12.22
CA ASN A 189 -4.09 22.01 -13.32
C ASN A 189 -4.25 22.72 -14.67
N ASP A 190 -3.57 23.86 -14.86
CA ASP A 190 -3.68 24.69 -16.05
C ASP A 190 -2.71 24.22 -17.13
N TYR A 191 -3.17 23.31 -17.97
CA TYR A 191 -2.36 22.75 -19.05
C TYR A 191 -3.16 22.58 -20.34
N TYR A 192 -2.42 22.43 -21.44
CA TYR A 192 -3.01 22.18 -22.75
C TYR A 192 -2.95 20.68 -23.07
N VAL A 193 -4.08 20.14 -23.51
CA VAL A 193 -4.16 18.78 -24.08
C VAL A 193 -4.34 18.85 -25.58
N ASN A 194 -3.77 17.88 -26.28
CA ASN A 194 -4.09 17.74 -27.69
C ASN A 194 -5.50 17.19 -27.80
N ALA A 195 -6.41 17.98 -28.34
CA ALA A 195 -7.79 17.59 -28.60
C ALA A 195 -7.93 17.27 -30.09
N PRO A 196 -7.78 16.01 -30.51
CA PRO A 196 -7.98 15.64 -31.90
C PRO A 196 -9.45 15.86 -32.27
N VAL A 197 -9.69 16.70 -33.25
CA VAL A 197 -11.03 16.99 -33.76
C VAL A 197 -11.20 16.25 -35.07
N GLU A 198 -12.21 15.38 -35.12
CA GLU A 198 -12.60 14.71 -36.34
C GLU A 198 -13.42 15.67 -37.22
N ASN A 199 -12.98 15.87 -38.43
CA ASN A 199 -13.76 16.59 -39.44
C ASN A 199 -14.75 15.62 -40.04
N PHE A 200 -16.02 15.76 -39.71
CA PHE A 200 -17.09 14.87 -40.14
C PHE A 200 -17.33 14.92 -41.67
N GLU A 201 -16.90 15.97 -42.38
CA GLU A 201 -17.04 16.07 -43.82
C GLU A 201 -15.93 15.32 -44.59
N THR A 202 -14.73 15.29 -44.04
CA THR A 202 -13.56 14.71 -44.67
C THR A 202 -13.04 13.42 -44.06
N GLY A 203 -13.54 13.06 -42.86
CA GLY A 203 -13.06 11.94 -42.06
C GLY A 203 -11.61 12.12 -41.56
N SER A 204 -11.04 13.30 -41.72
CA SER A 204 -9.67 13.57 -41.29
C SER A 204 -9.63 14.00 -39.83
N ILE A 205 -8.59 13.53 -39.10
CA ILE A 205 -8.38 13.91 -37.69
C ILE A 205 -7.34 15.03 -37.66
N ASP A 206 -7.79 16.22 -37.26
CA ASP A 206 -6.89 17.34 -36.95
C ASP A 206 -6.31 17.19 -35.55
N ARG A 207 -5.02 16.88 -35.46
CA ARG A 207 -4.27 16.72 -34.21
C ARG A 207 -3.55 17.98 -33.76
N SER A 208 -3.69 19.08 -34.47
CA SER A 208 -3.02 20.34 -34.16
C SER A 208 -3.76 21.16 -33.10
N LYS A 209 -5.04 20.88 -32.87
CA LYS A 209 -5.85 21.60 -31.87
C LYS A 209 -5.45 21.24 -30.46
N LYS A 210 -5.30 22.27 -29.66
CA LYS A 210 -5.02 22.17 -28.21
C LYS A 210 -6.18 22.78 -27.46
N GLU A 211 -6.63 22.07 -26.45
CA GLU A 211 -7.66 22.56 -25.53
C GLU A 211 -7.02 22.84 -24.17
N ARG A 212 -7.41 23.93 -23.54
CA ARG A 212 -6.93 24.31 -22.20
C ARG A 212 -7.83 23.66 -21.17
N VAL A 213 -7.23 22.88 -20.31
CA VAL A 213 -7.87 22.32 -19.11
C VAL A 213 -7.58 23.25 -17.95
N LYS A 214 -8.62 23.62 -17.22
CA LYS A 214 -8.53 24.41 -15.98
C LYS A 214 -9.19 23.66 -14.85
#